data_26ce49cb9d35d2fb995289dfd914585f
#
_entry.id   26ce49cb9d35d2fb995289dfd914585f
#
_cell.length_a   1.000
_cell.length_b   1.000
_cell.length_c   1.000
_cell.angle_alpha   90.00
_cell.angle_beta   90.00
_cell.angle_gamma   90.00
#
_symmetry.space_group_name_H-M   'P 1'
#
loop_
_entity.id
_entity.type
_entity.pdbx_description
1 polymer ?
#
loop_
_entity_poly.entity_id
_entity_poly.type
_entity_poly.pdbx_seq_one_letter_code
_entity_poly.pdbx_strand_id
1 'polypeptide(L)'
;MKKIKKLFGGIDLTWTKLIIFAVIAGLYTALMALIPILQGTSFHDITVTFEVWILFGIIIIMNSKSPMDSALKCFVFFLISQPLVYLVQVPFNDLGFGIFIYYKYWFIWTIITIPMGFIGYYLKNDKWWGILILIPMILFLGFGSYYEYLRDTLFNFPFHLITVLFCLITMLLYPLCIFNDKKNKIISFVISILIVAILTIMAFNNKKVYNTFLLTSDNSENISFNDKYDVYLEEDLGEVHIKYYEDSDIYVLEGSFIKAGKTNLILVDENGSKIVFELIVGDNTTELNRIISLINNINE
;
A
#
# COMPACT_ATOMS: atom_id res chain seq x y z
N MET A 1 -9.22 3.96 -26.13
CA MET A 1 -8.11 4.93 -26.17
C MET A 1 -8.51 6.39 -26.42
N LYS A 2 -9.34 6.76 -27.44
CA LYS A 2 -9.71 8.18 -27.71
C LYS A 2 -10.33 8.90 -26.50
N LYS A 3 -11.25 8.25 -25.73
CA LYS A 3 -11.88 8.85 -24.54
C LYS A 3 -10.90 9.07 -23.40
N ILE A 4 -10.02 8.08 -23.13
CA ILE A 4 -9.00 8.17 -22.07
C ILE A 4 -7.98 9.27 -22.42
N LYS A 5 -7.54 9.33 -23.68
CA LYS A 5 -6.61 10.37 -24.15
C LYS A 5 -7.17 11.79 -23.97
N LYS A 6 -8.51 11.95 -24.00
CA LYS A 6 -9.16 13.23 -23.73
C LYS A 6 -8.91 13.74 -22.30
N LEU A 7 -8.70 12.84 -21.32
CA LEU A 7 -8.35 13.24 -19.96
C LEU A 7 -6.98 13.92 -19.88
N PHE A 8 -6.06 13.57 -20.80
CA PHE A 8 -4.68 14.03 -20.82
C PHE A 8 -4.50 15.15 -21.87
N GLY A 9 -5.23 16.26 -21.74
CA GLY A 9 -5.08 17.46 -22.56
C GLY A 9 -6.28 17.81 -23.45
N GLY A 10 -7.45 17.15 -23.25
CA GLY A 10 -8.66 17.43 -24.01
C GLY A 10 -9.82 18.00 -23.17
N ILE A 11 -9.56 18.40 -21.91
CA ILE A 11 -10.55 19.00 -21.01
C ILE A 11 -10.25 20.51 -20.89
N ASP A 12 -11.27 21.34 -21.10
CA ASP A 12 -11.18 22.74 -20.69
C ASP A 12 -11.36 22.83 -19.15
N LEU A 13 -10.26 22.77 -18.43
CA LEU A 13 -10.21 22.78 -16.96
C LEU A 13 -10.22 24.23 -16.47
N THR A 14 -11.43 24.80 -16.32
CA THR A 14 -11.63 26.12 -15.70
C THR A 14 -11.41 26.05 -14.19
N TRP A 15 -11.19 27.20 -13.52
CA TRP A 15 -11.03 27.27 -12.06
C TRP A 15 -12.25 26.71 -11.32
N THR A 16 -13.47 26.98 -11.78
CA THR A 16 -14.69 26.43 -11.20
C THR A 16 -14.72 24.91 -11.26
N LYS A 17 -14.38 24.33 -12.43
CA LYS A 17 -14.31 22.86 -12.58
C LYS A 17 -13.22 22.26 -11.68
N LEU A 18 -12.09 22.93 -11.53
CA LEU A 18 -11.01 22.51 -10.66
C LEU A 18 -11.45 22.46 -9.19
N ILE A 19 -12.12 23.53 -8.71
CA ILE A 19 -12.62 23.60 -7.32
C ILE A 19 -13.65 22.50 -7.07
N ILE A 20 -14.61 22.30 -7.98
CA ILE A 20 -15.59 21.22 -7.88
C ILE A 20 -14.88 19.86 -7.85
N PHE A 21 -13.90 19.65 -8.71
CA PHE A 21 -13.11 18.42 -8.74
C PHE A 21 -12.36 18.19 -7.42
N ALA A 22 -11.72 19.24 -6.85
CA ALA A 22 -11.03 19.15 -5.57
C ALA A 22 -11.97 18.78 -4.41
N VAL A 23 -13.16 19.39 -4.37
CA VAL A 23 -14.18 19.08 -3.35
C VAL A 23 -14.67 17.64 -3.50
N ILE A 24 -15.00 17.20 -4.70
CA ILE A 24 -15.45 15.82 -4.94
C ILE A 24 -14.34 14.82 -4.57
N ALA A 25 -13.10 15.07 -4.98
CA ALA A 25 -11.96 14.19 -4.66
C ALA A 25 -11.74 14.11 -3.14
N GLY A 26 -11.76 15.23 -2.43
CA GLY A 26 -11.59 15.26 -0.97
C GLY A 26 -12.71 14.53 -0.23
N LEU A 27 -13.98 14.79 -0.61
CA LEU A 27 -15.14 14.10 -0.02
C LEU A 27 -15.10 12.59 -0.29
N TYR A 28 -14.80 12.19 -1.52
CA TYR A 28 -14.72 10.78 -1.88
C TYR A 28 -13.63 10.06 -1.07
N THR A 29 -12.43 10.65 -0.98
CA THR A 29 -11.33 10.07 -0.19
C THR A 29 -11.68 9.99 1.30
N ALA A 30 -12.33 11.03 1.86
CA ALA A 30 -12.79 11.01 3.24
C ALA A 30 -13.77 9.85 3.50
N LEU A 31 -14.72 9.64 2.60
CA LEU A 31 -15.66 8.52 2.70
C LEU A 31 -14.95 7.16 2.65
N MET A 32 -13.98 7.00 1.73
CA MET A 32 -13.20 5.75 1.66
C MET A 32 -12.38 5.49 2.93
N ALA A 33 -11.87 6.54 3.57
CA ALA A 33 -11.15 6.42 4.83
C ALA A 33 -12.06 6.12 6.04
N LEU A 34 -13.32 6.57 6.00
CA LEU A 34 -14.28 6.41 7.11
C LEU A 34 -14.99 5.05 7.13
N ILE A 35 -15.16 4.39 6.00
CA ILE A 35 -15.92 3.15 5.91
C ILE A 35 -15.05 1.97 6.38
N PRO A 36 -15.33 1.35 7.56
CA PRO A 36 -14.44 0.34 8.16
C PRO A 36 -14.22 -0.88 7.25
N ILE A 37 -15.25 -1.34 6.54
CA ILE A 37 -15.19 -2.51 5.65
C ILE A 37 -14.25 -2.27 4.43
N LEU A 38 -13.91 -1.03 4.13
CA LEU A 38 -13.01 -0.68 3.03
C LEU A 38 -11.54 -0.58 3.49
N GLN A 39 -11.29 -0.45 4.79
CA GLN A 39 -9.94 -0.39 5.34
C GLN A 39 -9.17 -1.67 5.00
N GLY A 40 -7.91 -1.52 4.55
CA GLY A 40 -7.10 -2.63 4.07
C GLY A 40 -7.51 -3.19 2.70
N THR A 41 -8.46 -2.59 2.01
CA THR A 41 -8.82 -2.97 0.64
C THR A 41 -8.15 -2.08 -0.40
N SER A 42 -8.03 -2.58 -1.62
CA SER A 42 -7.50 -1.81 -2.75
C SER A 42 -8.27 -0.50 -3.03
N PHE A 43 -9.54 -0.41 -2.68
CA PHE A 43 -10.31 0.85 -2.84
C PHE A 43 -9.84 1.93 -1.87
N HIS A 44 -9.56 1.55 -0.63
CA HIS A 44 -8.95 2.43 0.36
C HIS A 44 -7.55 2.85 -0.09
N ASP A 45 -6.69 1.88 -0.44
CA ASP A 45 -5.31 2.15 -0.83
C ASP A 45 -5.23 3.15 -1.98
N ILE A 46 -5.91 2.88 -3.10
CA ILE A 46 -5.87 3.73 -4.30
C ILE A 46 -6.29 5.17 -4.01
N THR A 47 -7.24 5.37 -3.07
CA THR A 47 -7.82 6.70 -2.80
C THR A 47 -7.13 7.46 -1.68
N VAL A 48 -6.64 6.78 -0.67
CA VAL A 48 -6.05 7.42 0.52
C VAL A 48 -4.54 7.63 0.36
N THR A 49 -3.87 6.79 -0.44
CA THR A 49 -2.45 6.91 -0.71
C THR A 49 -2.15 7.72 -1.98
N PHE A 50 -0.97 7.57 -2.60
CA PHE A 50 -0.51 8.47 -3.65
C PHE A 50 -1.06 8.17 -5.05
N GLU A 51 -1.61 6.99 -5.30
CA GLU A 51 -1.86 6.47 -6.64
C GLU A 51 -2.81 7.35 -7.45
N VAL A 52 -3.99 7.59 -6.91
CA VAL A 52 -4.99 8.43 -7.59
C VAL A 52 -4.61 9.91 -7.58
N TRP A 53 -3.90 10.37 -6.55
CA TRP A 53 -3.48 11.76 -6.43
C TRP A 53 -2.43 12.13 -7.49
N ILE A 54 -1.51 11.22 -7.82
CA ILE A 54 -0.58 11.39 -8.94
C ILE A 54 -1.35 11.47 -10.26
N LEU A 55 -2.33 10.58 -10.47
CA LEU A 55 -3.18 10.62 -11.66
C LEU A 55 -3.93 11.95 -11.78
N PHE A 56 -4.52 12.45 -10.69
CA PHE A 56 -5.20 13.75 -10.67
C PHE A 56 -4.23 14.90 -10.98
N GLY A 57 -3.04 14.90 -10.37
CA GLY A 57 -1.99 15.86 -10.66
C GLY A 57 -1.63 15.90 -12.15
N ILE A 58 -1.39 14.74 -12.76
CA ILE A 58 -1.07 14.64 -14.20
C ILE A 58 -2.25 15.14 -15.07
N ILE A 59 -3.49 14.79 -14.73
CA ILE A 59 -4.68 15.28 -15.45
C ILE A 59 -4.75 16.81 -15.37
N ILE A 60 -4.53 17.42 -14.20
CA ILE A 60 -4.53 18.87 -14.03
C ILE A 60 -3.41 19.51 -14.87
N ILE A 61 -2.19 18.99 -14.78
CA ILE A 61 -1.03 19.46 -15.54
C ILE A 61 -1.32 19.45 -17.04
N MET A 62 -1.82 18.33 -17.55
CA MET A 62 -2.07 18.15 -18.99
C MET A 62 -3.21 19.05 -19.52
N ASN A 63 -4.12 19.51 -18.66
CA ASN A 63 -5.23 20.38 -19.05
C ASN A 63 -5.06 21.85 -18.62
N SER A 64 -3.86 22.23 -18.17
CA SER A 64 -3.51 23.61 -17.83
C SER A 64 -3.04 24.40 -19.04
N LYS A 65 -3.15 25.74 -19.00
CA LYS A 65 -2.87 26.64 -20.15
C LYS A 65 -1.44 27.15 -20.19
N SER A 66 -0.76 27.24 -19.05
CA SER A 66 0.63 27.70 -18.91
C SER A 66 1.32 27.00 -17.76
N PRO A 67 2.68 27.08 -17.64
CA PRO A 67 3.39 26.51 -16.49
C PRO A 67 2.90 27.05 -15.14
N MET A 68 2.63 28.36 -15.05
CA MET A 68 2.13 29.00 -13.85
C MET A 68 0.68 28.58 -13.55
N ASP A 69 -0.18 28.49 -14.58
CA ASP A 69 -1.55 27.98 -14.44
C ASP A 69 -1.56 26.54 -13.93
N SER A 70 -0.63 25.71 -14.41
CA SER A 70 -0.45 24.33 -13.95
C SER A 70 -0.01 24.26 -12.49
N ALA A 71 1.00 25.03 -12.10
CA ALA A 71 1.50 25.12 -10.74
C ALA A 71 0.40 25.55 -9.75
N LEU A 72 -0.29 26.64 -10.08
CA LEU A 72 -1.36 27.18 -9.23
C LEU A 72 -2.56 26.23 -9.15
N LYS A 73 -2.95 25.61 -10.26
CA LYS A 73 -4.06 24.64 -10.26
C LYS A 73 -3.76 23.39 -9.45
N CYS A 74 -2.55 22.84 -9.57
CA CYS A 74 -2.15 21.72 -8.72
C CYS A 74 -2.17 22.13 -7.26
N PHE A 75 -1.55 23.24 -6.89
CA PHE A 75 -1.51 23.74 -5.53
C PHE A 75 -2.91 23.94 -4.95
N VAL A 76 -3.80 24.67 -5.65
CA VAL A 76 -5.17 24.95 -5.18
C VAL A 76 -6.00 23.67 -5.08
N PHE A 77 -5.84 22.72 -6.01
CA PHE A 77 -6.51 21.43 -5.94
C PHE A 77 -6.17 20.70 -4.64
N PHE A 78 -4.87 20.56 -4.32
CA PHE A 78 -4.44 19.86 -3.11
C PHE A 78 -4.74 20.68 -1.84
N LEU A 79 -4.66 22.01 -1.89
CA LEU A 79 -4.98 22.90 -0.78
C LEU A 79 -6.46 22.81 -0.36
N ILE A 80 -7.36 22.50 -1.29
CA ILE A 80 -8.79 22.32 -1.00
C ILE A 80 -9.06 20.86 -0.61
N SER A 81 -8.61 19.91 -1.41
CA SER A 81 -8.99 18.51 -1.26
C SER A 81 -8.41 17.87 0.00
N GLN A 82 -7.12 18.12 0.32
CA GLN A 82 -6.45 17.46 1.43
C GLN A 82 -7.01 17.84 2.81
N PRO A 83 -7.18 19.13 3.17
CA PRO A 83 -7.79 19.45 4.47
C PRO A 83 -9.25 18.98 4.55
N LEU A 84 -9.97 18.92 3.43
CA LEU A 84 -11.35 18.44 3.40
C LEU A 84 -11.45 16.95 3.77
N VAL A 85 -10.47 16.13 3.37
CA VAL A 85 -10.37 14.72 3.80
C VAL A 85 -10.38 14.61 5.33
N TYR A 86 -9.58 15.43 6.02
CA TYR A 86 -9.49 15.41 7.48
C TYR A 86 -10.71 16.06 8.13
N LEU A 87 -11.20 17.18 7.58
CA LEU A 87 -12.35 17.90 8.14
C LEU A 87 -13.60 17.02 8.22
N VAL A 88 -13.85 16.22 7.19
CA VAL A 88 -14.98 15.29 7.16
C VAL A 88 -14.81 14.15 8.19
N GLN A 89 -13.59 13.77 8.53
CA GLN A 89 -13.32 12.72 9.50
C GLN A 89 -13.42 13.19 10.97
N VAL A 90 -13.35 14.51 11.24
CA VAL A 90 -13.38 15.08 12.61
C VAL A 90 -14.54 14.54 13.46
N PRO A 91 -15.80 14.48 12.98
CA PRO A 91 -16.93 14.02 13.81
C PRO A 91 -16.91 12.50 14.11
N PHE A 92 -16.10 11.74 13.38
CA PHE A 92 -16.06 10.26 13.43
C PHE A 92 -14.74 9.72 13.98
N ASN A 93 -13.85 10.59 14.45
CA ASN A 93 -12.54 10.21 14.96
C ASN A 93 -12.38 10.65 16.43
N ASP A 94 -11.88 9.76 17.28
CA ASP A 94 -11.68 10.03 18.72
C ASP A 94 -10.74 11.19 18.99
N LEU A 95 -9.81 11.48 18.07
CA LEU A 95 -8.91 12.63 18.15
C LEU A 95 -9.62 13.96 17.84
N GLY A 96 -10.84 13.95 17.30
CA GLY A 96 -11.54 15.14 16.86
C GLY A 96 -10.65 16.00 15.93
N PHE A 97 -10.51 17.30 16.21
CA PHE A 97 -9.61 18.18 15.44
C PHE A 97 -8.12 17.80 15.56
N GLY A 98 -7.72 16.96 16.53
CA GLY A 98 -6.36 16.46 16.66
C GLY A 98 -5.90 15.66 15.44
N ILE A 99 -6.82 15.10 14.64
CA ILE A 99 -6.50 14.39 13.39
C ILE A 99 -5.71 15.25 12.38
N PHE A 100 -5.83 16.59 12.47
CA PHE A 100 -5.07 17.53 11.63
C PHE A 100 -3.55 17.48 11.85
N ILE A 101 -3.06 16.78 12.90
CA ILE A 101 -1.63 16.53 13.06
C ILE A 101 -1.06 15.76 11.85
N TYR A 102 -1.85 14.90 11.23
CA TYR A 102 -1.45 14.15 10.04
C TYR A 102 -1.48 15.01 8.77
N TYR A 103 -2.33 16.06 8.74
CA TYR A 103 -2.42 16.97 7.60
C TYR A 103 -1.12 17.73 7.34
N LYS A 104 -0.29 17.98 8.34
CA LYS A 104 0.99 18.69 8.16
C LYS A 104 1.91 18.01 7.14
N TYR A 105 1.89 16.67 7.05
CA TYR A 105 2.67 15.92 6.06
C TYR A 105 2.12 16.13 4.64
N TRP A 106 0.81 16.11 4.49
CA TRP A 106 0.14 16.38 3.22
C TRP A 106 0.26 17.83 2.80
N PHE A 107 0.34 18.76 3.75
CA PHE A 107 0.59 20.17 3.45
C PHE A 107 1.97 20.40 2.82
N ILE A 108 3.01 19.70 3.27
CA ILE A 108 4.33 19.72 2.63
C ILE A 108 4.21 19.24 1.18
N TRP A 109 3.54 18.13 0.93
CA TRP A 109 3.28 17.66 -0.45
C TRP A 109 2.49 18.69 -1.26
N THR A 110 1.50 19.34 -0.66
CA THR A 110 0.73 20.42 -1.30
C THR A 110 1.64 21.53 -1.80
N ILE A 111 2.61 21.99 -1.00
CA ILE A 111 3.59 23.01 -1.41
C ILE A 111 4.48 22.48 -2.54
N ILE A 112 4.94 21.24 -2.47
CA ILE A 112 5.78 20.59 -3.49
C ILE A 112 5.04 20.48 -4.83
N THR A 113 3.71 20.45 -4.85
CA THR A 113 2.95 20.44 -6.12
C THR A 113 3.16 21.70 -6.97
N ILE A 114 3.59 22.84 -6.37
CA ILE A 114 3.89 24.06 -7.12
C ILE A 114 5.03 23.81 -8.14
N PRO A 115 6.27 23.48 -7.71
CA PRO A 115 7.35 23.20 -8.65
C PRO A 115 7.05 21.98 -9.52
N MET A 116 6.38 20.93 -8.99
CA MET A 116 5.99 19.76 -9.78
C MET A 116 5.01 20.11 -10.89
N GLY A 117 3.99 20.94 -10.63
CA GLY A 117 3.04 21.39 -11.63
C GLY A 117 3.68 22.30 -12.66
N PHE A 118 4.60 23.19 -12.25
CA PHE A 118 5.34 24.06 -13.14
C PHE A 118 6.21 23.28 -14.12
N ILE A 119 7.04 22.35 -13.62
CA ILE A 119 7.93 21.52 -14.42
C ILE A 119 7.11 20.53 -15.25
N GLY A 120 6.11 19.89 -14.65
CA GLY A 120 5.25 18.90 -15.30
C GLY A 120 4.50 19.44 -16.52
N TYR A 121 4.17 20.74 -16.55
CA TYR A 121 3.54 21.37 -17.71
C TYR A 121 4.31 21.13 -19.01
N TYR A 122 5.63 21.06 -18.92
CA TYR A 122 6.48 20.88 -20.09
C TYR A 122 6.40 19.48 -20.71
N LEU A 123 5.75 18.50 -20.07
CA LEU A 123 5.37 17.22 -20.70
C LEU A 123 4.55 17.44 -22.00
N LYS A 124 3.76 18.52 -22.05
CA LYS A 124 2.93 18.87 -23.22
C LYS A 124 3.73 19.24 -24.47
N ASN A 125 4.99 19.64 -24.32
CA ASN A 125 5.82 20.06 -25.45
C ASN A 125 6.27 18.88 -26.33
N ASP A 126 5.99 17.65 -25.90
CA ASP A 126 6.25 16.40 -26.65
C ASP A 126 7.72 16.27 -27.14
N LYS A 127 8.65 16.80 -26.32
CA LYS A 127 10.09 16.74 -26.60
C LYS A 127 10.72 15.57 -25.82
N TRP A 128 11.89 15.09 -26.26
CA TRP A 128 12.61 13.99 -25.64
C TRP A 128 12.89 14.19 -24.14
N TRP A 129 13.18 15.41 -23.71
CA TRP A 129 13.40 15.72 -22.27
C TRP A 129 12.11 15.63 -21.42
N GLY A 130 10.92 15.64 -22.04
CA GLY A 130 9.68 15.31 -21.34
C GLY A 130 9.70 13.89 -20.75
N ILE A 131 10.45 12.98 -21.37
CA ILE A 131 10.66 11.62 -20.82
C ILE A 131 11.37 11.71 -19.46
N LEU A 132 12.36 12.61 -19.32
CA LEU A 132 13.08 12.82 -18.05
C LEU A 132 12.18 13.38 -16.95
N ILE A 133 11.10 14.12 -17.30
CA ILE A 133 10.09 14.58 -16.33
C ILE A 133 9.15 13.44 -15.94
N LEU A 134 8.81 12.56 -16.88
CA LEU A 134 7.89 11.45 -16.63
C LEU A 134 8.53 10.33 -15.79
N ILE A 135 9.82 10.04 -15.99
CA ILE A 135 10.52 8.95 -15.28
C ILE A 135 10.41 9.08 -13.75
N PRO A 136 10.72 10.22 -13.11
CA PRO A 136 10.55 10.35 -11.66
C PRO A 136 9.12 10.06 -11.15
N MET A 137 8.09 10.45 -11.93
CA MET A 137 6.70 10.17 -11.57
C MET A 137 6.39 8.66 -11.63
N ILE A 138 6.90 7.97 -12.65
CA ILE A 138 6.76 6.51 -12.78
C ILE A 138 7.54 5.79 -11.69
N LEU A 139 8.75 6.25 -11.37
CA LEU A 139 9.56 5.66 -10.29
C LEU A 139 8.90 5.85 -8.92
N PHE A 140 8.34 7.05 -8.65
CA PHE A 140 7.63 7.31 -7.41
C PHE A 140 6.41 6.40 -7.23
N LEU A 141 5.58 6.25 -8.28
CA LEU A 141 4.46 5.31 -8.28
C LEU A 141 4.94 3.85 -8.20
N GLY A 142 6.05 3.55 -8.88
CA GLY A 142 6.63 2.21 -8.92
C GLY A 142 7.16 1.75 -7.58
N PHE A 143 8.04 2.52 -6.94
CA PHE A 143 8.62 2.16 -5.64
C PHE A 143 7.67 2.43 -4.48
N GLY A 144 6.97 3.56 -4.49
CA GLY A 144 6.10 3.95 -3.39
C GLY A 144 4.79 3.16 -3.29
N SER A 145 4.38 2.48 -4.38
CA SER A 145 3.10 1.79 -4.42
C SER A 145 3.19 0.42 -5.11
N TYR A 146 3.52 0.38 -6.41
CA TYR A 146 3.49 -0.87 -7.17
C TYR A 146 4.34 -1.98 -6.53
N TYR A 147 5.57 -1.68 -6.16
CA TYR A 147 6.50 -2.64 -5.56
C TYR A 147 6.03 -3.14 -4.19
N GLU A 148 5.62 -2.23 -3.30
CA GLU A 148 5.17 -2.58 -1.96
C GLU A 148 3.86 -3.38 -2.00
N TYR A 149 2.84 -2.90 -2.72
CA TYR A 149 1.58 -3.64 -2.85
C TYR A 149 1.71 -4.97 -3.60
N LEU A 150 2.68 -5.10 -4.50
CA LEU A 150 2.97 -6.40 -5.13
C LEU A 150 3.52 -7.39 -4.10
N ARG A 151 4.43 -6.97 -3.22
CA ARG A 151 4.95 -7.80 -2.13
C ARG A 151 3.84 -8.19 -1.15
N ASP A 152 2.97 -7.24 -0.79
CA ASP A 152 1.82 -7.50 0.07
C ASP A 152 0.84 -8.48 -0.59
N THR A 153 0.58 -8.34 -1.89
CA THR A 153 -0.24 -9.29 -2.66
C THR A 153 0.39 -10.68 -2.70
N LEU A 154 1.71 -10.78 -2.85
CA LEU A 154 2.42 -12.07 -2.85
C LEU A 154 2.38 -12.74 -1.48
N PHE A 155 2.36 -11.95 -0.41
CA PHE A 155 2.25 -12.44 0.97
C PHE A 155 0.82 -12.89 1.30
N ASN A 156 -0.20 -12.09 0.94
CA ASN A 156 -1.61 -12.32 1.26
C ASN A 156 -2.51 -12.18 0.02
N PHE A 157 -2.48 -13.15 -0.90
CA PHE A 157 -3.29 -13.14 -2.10
C PHE A 157 -4.79 -13.40 -1.78
N PRO A 158 -5.73 -12.68 -2.41
CA PRO A 158 -5.60 -11.65 -3.46
C PRO A 158 -5.60 -10.19 -2.93
N PHE A 159 -5.27 -9.97 -1.68
CA PHE A 159 -5.24 -8.63 -1.09
C PHE A 159 -4.36 -7.69 -1.92
N HIS A 160 -4.76 -6.43 -2.05
CA HIS A 160 -4.10 -5.35 -2.80
C HIS A 160 -3.93 -5.59 -4.32
N LEU A 161 -4.40 -6.71 -4.88
CA LEU A 161 -4.24 -7.03 -6.30
C LEU A 161 -4.78 -5.93 -7.22
N ILE A 162 -5.94 -5.31 -6.89
CA ILE A 162 -6.52 -4.25 -7.70
C ILE A 162 -5.64 -2.98 -7.64
N THR A 163 -5.02 -2.69 -6.49
CA THR A 163 -4.04 -1.59 -6.35
C THR A 163 -2.83 -1.83 -7.25
N VAL A 164 -2.27 -3.03 -7.23
CA VAL A 164 -1.17 -3.43 -8.11
C VAL A 164 -1.53 -3.24 -9.58
N LEU A 165 -2.71 -3.70 -9.99
CA LEU A 165 -3.20 -3.55 -11.37
C LEU A 165 -3.43 -2.08 -11.73
N PHE A 166 -3.95 -1.26 -10.82
CA PHE A 166 -4.13 0.18 -11.02
C PHE A 166 -2.78 0.87 -11.25
N CYS A 167 -1.78 0.60 -10.42
CA CYS A 167 -0.43 1.12 -10.56
C CYS A 167 0.19 0.69 -11.89
N LEU A 168 0.13 -0.59 -12.21
CA LEU A 168 0.63 -1.15 -13.47
C LEU A 168 0.00 -0.47 -14.70
N ILE A 169 -1.33 -0.38 -14.71
CA ILE A 169 -2.08 0.24 -15.81
C ILE A 169 -1.70 1.72 -15.95
N THR A 170 -1.64 2.47 -14.86
CA THR A 170 -1.31 3.91 -14.90
C THR A 170 0.14 4.15 -15.35
N MET A 171 1.11 3.38 -14.86
CA MET A 171 2.51 3.47 -15.29
C MET A 171 2.69 3.22 -16.78
N LEU A 172 1.93 2.29 -17.37
CA LEU A 172 1.97 2.00 -18.80
C LEU A 172 1.10 2.95 -19.63
N LEU A 173 0.04 3.51 -19.05
CA LEU A 173 -0.88 4.41 -19.72
C LEU A 173 -0.29 5.81 -19.91
N TYR A 174 0.47 6.33 -18.94
CA TYR A 174 1.02 7.68 -18.99
C TYR A 174 1.84 7.94 -20.26
N PRO A 175 2.83 7.12 -20.65
CA PRO A 175 3.56 7.32 -21.89
C PRO A 175 2.66 7.34 -23.13
N LEU A 176 1.66 6.47 -23.16
CA LEU A 176 0.75 6.32 -24.29
C LEU A 176 -0.20 7.51 -24.46
N CYS A 177 -0.58 8.16 -23.36
CA CYS A 177 -1.55 9.26 -23.36
C CYS A 177 -0.90 10.65 -23.40
N ILE A 178 0.28 10.82 -22.79
CA ILE A 178 0.97 12.10 -22.67
C ILE A 178 1.66 12.48 -23.99
N PHE A 179 2.45 11.56 -24.56
CA PHE A 179 3.21 11.83 -25.78
C PHE A 179 2.38 11.57 -27.04
N ASN A 180 2.48 12.51 -28.00
CA ASN A 180 1.88 12.38 -29.35
C ASN A 180 2.91 11.89 -30.35
N ASP A 181 4.16 12.38 -30.26
CA ASP A 181 5.26 11.92 -31.10
C ASP A 181 5.50 10.42 -30.92
N LYS A 182 5.54 9.69 -32.05
CA LYS A 182 5.65 8.22 -32.04
C LYS A 182 6.95 7.74 -31.38
N LYS A 183 8.07 8.45 -31.61
CA LYS A 183 9.38 8.11 -31.09
C LYS A 183 9.40 8.26 -29.56
N ASN A 184 8.98 9.43 -29.05
CA ASN A 184 8.96 9.70 -27.61
C ASN A 184 7.99 8.75 -26.88
N LYS A 185 6.85 8.46 -27.48
CA LYS A 185 5.88 7.49 -26.96
C LYS A 185 6.47 6.09 -26.82
N ILE A 186 7.14 5.58 -27.87
CA ILE A 186 7.74 4.25 -27.85
C ILE A 186 8.86 4.19 -26.81
N ILE A 187 9.76 5.18 -26.81
CA ILE A 187 10.89 5.20 -25.88
C ILE A 187 10.38 5.24 -24.43
N SER A 188 9.46 6.15 -24.09
CA SER A 188 8.94 6.27 -22.74
C SER A 188 8.13 5.02 -22.31
N PHE A 189 7.41 4.40 -23.24
CA PHE A 189 6.68 3.17 -22.97
C PHE A 189 7.62 1.98 -22.70
N VAL A 190 8.68 1.83 -23.48
CA VAL A 190 9.72 0.82 -23.26
C VAL A 190 10.40 1.02 -21.90
N ILE A 191 10.75 2.28 -21.55
CA ILE A 191 11.33 2.60 -20.24
C ILE A 191 10.36 2.21 -19.12
N SER A 192 9.07 2.51 -19.26
CA SER A 192 8.05 2.12 -18.26
C SER A 192 7.97 0.60 -18.11
N ILE A 193 8.00 -0.17 -19.20
CA ILE A 193 8.02 -1.64 -19.15
C ILE A 193 9.27 -2.14 -18.42
N LEU A 194 10.44 -1.55 -18.70
CA LEU A 194 11.68 -1.95 -18.03
C LEU A 194 11.63 -1.67 -16.53
N ILE A 195 11.12 -0.50 -16.12
CA ILE A 195 10.94 -0.17 -14.71
C ILE A 195 10.00 -1.18 -14.05
N VAL A 196 8.84 -1.45 -14.64
CA VAL A 196 7.89 -2.44 -14.12
C VAL A 196 8.53 -3.82 -14.00
N ALA A 197 9.25 -4.28 -15.04
CA ALA A 197 9.92 -5.58 -15.03
C ALA A 197 10.96 -5.69 -13.89
N ILE A 198 11.79 -4.65 -13.72
CA ILE A 198 12.79 -4.60 -12.65
C ILE A 198 12.10 -4.66 -11.28
N LEU A 199 11.08 -3.83 -11.04
CA LEU A 199 10.37 -3.80 -9.78
C LEU A 199 9.64 -5.12 -9.49
N THR A 200 9.08 -5.77 -10.53
CA THR A 200 8.48 -7.09 -10.41
C THR A 200 9.50 -8.13 -9.98
N ILE A 201 10.66 -8.20 -10.65
CA ILE A 201 11.75 -9.11 -10.28
C ILE A 201 12.22 -8.84 -8.85
N MET A 202 12.37 -7.57 -8.48
CA MET A 202 12.75 -7.19 -7.10
C MET A 202 11.71 -7.66 -6.08
N ALA A 203 10.41 -7.52 -6.36
CA ALA A 203 9.35 -7.95 -5.45
C ALA A 203 9.34 -9.47 -5.24
N PHE A 204 9.57 -10.25 -6.29
CA PHE A 204 9.68 -11.71 -6.19
C PHE A 204 10.93 -12.18 -5.44
N ASN A 205 12.05 -11.45 -5.57
CA ASN A 205 13.29 -11.79 -4.87
C ASN A 205 13.32 -11.31 -3.41
N ASN A 206 12.59 -10.22 -3.10
CA ASN A 206 12.53 -9.65 -1.74
C ASN A 206 11.11 -9.81 -1.18
N LYS A 207 10.71 -11.05 -0.94
CA LYS A 207 9.39 -11.35 -0.37
C LYS A 207 9.20 -10.64 0.98
N LYS A 208 7.96 -10.28 1.29
CA LYS A 208 7.60 -9.77 2.61
C LYS A 208 7.83 -10.87 3.65
N VAL A 209 8.45 -10.51 4.77
CA VAL A 209 8.58 -11.38 5.95
C VAL A 209 7.92 -10.67 7.11
N TYR A 210 6.99 -11.35 7.76
CA TYR A 210 6.32 -10.87 8.95
C TYR A 210 6.85 -11.60 10.19
N ASN A 211 7.59 -10.88 11.04
CA ASN A 211 8.13 -11.41 12.29
C ASN A 211 7.23 -10.99 13.45
N THR A 212 6.90 -11.93 14.32
CA THR A 212 6.04 -11.67 15.47
C THR A 212 6.34 -12.60 16.63
N PHE A 213 5.97 -12.18 17.84
CA PHE A 213 5.90 -13.05 19.00
C PHE A 213 4.51 -13.71 19.04
N LEU A 214 4.49 -15.02 19.20
CA LEU A 214 3.27 -15.81 19.22
C LEU A 214 2.81 -16.12 20.65
N LEU A 215 3.73 -16.54 21.50
CA LEU A 215 3.45 -16.95 22.88
C LEU A 215 4.67 -16.73 23.76
N THR A 216 4.48 -16.45 25.03
CA THR A 216 5.52 -16.39 26.05
C THR A 216 5.32 -17.50 27.08
N SER A 217 6.39 -17.99 27.73
CA SER A 217 6.32 -19.07 28.72
C SER A 217 5.60 -18.68 30.02
N ASP A 218 5.38 -17.36 30.24
CA ASP A 218 4.64 -16.78 31.37
C ASP A 218 3.20 -16.37 31.01
N ASN A 219 2.64 -16.97 29.94
CA ASN A 219 1.32 -16.63 29.41
C ASN A 219 0.16 -16.93 30.38
N SER A 220 -0.98 -16.27 30.16
CA SER A 220 -2.20 -16.40 30.97
C SER A 220 -2.87 -17.77 30.85
N GLU A 221 -2.51 -18.59 29.86
CA GLU A 221 -3.08 -19.92 29.61
C GLU A 221 -2.38 -21.04 30.42
N ASN A 222 -1.38 -20.69 31.23
CA ASN A 222 -0.55 -21.63 32.01
C ASN A 222 0.13 -22.71 31.16
N ILE A 223 0.52 -22.33 29.93
CA ILE A 223 1.27 -23.20 29.01
C ILE A 223 2.76 -22.91 29.25
N SER A 224 3.44 -23.77 29.98
CA SER A 224 4.91 -23.66 30.12
C SER A 224 5.58 -24.44 29.02
N PHE A 225 6.56 -23.80 28.35
CA PHE A 225 7.44 -24.42 27.38
C PHE A 225 8.86 -23.87 27.56
N ASN A 226 9.85 -24.58 27.05
CA ASN A 226 11.26 -24.24 27.14
C ASN A 226 11.99 -24.70 25.87
N ASP A 227 13.32 -24.61 25.87
CA ASP A 227 14.20 -25.00 24.77
C ASP A 227 14.22 -26.49 24.41
N LYS A 228 13.57 -27.32 25.24
CA LYS A 228 13.47 -28.79 25.02
C LYS A 228 12.22 -29.18 24.20
N TYR A 229 11.36 -28.19 23.89
CA TYR A 229 10.21 -28.42 23.04
C TYR A 229 10.61 -28.29 21.57
N ASP A 230 10.25 -29.27 20.76
CA ASP A 230 10.24 -29.12 19.31
C ASP A 230 9.02 -28.35 18.87
N VAL A 231 9.17 -27.40 17.94
CA VAL A 231 8.09 -26.58 17.42
C VAL A 231 8.11 -26.58 15.89
N TYR A 232 6.94 -26.75 15.29
CA TYR A 232 6.77 -26.71 13.83
C TYR A 232 5.36 -26.33 13.39
N LEU A 233 5.24 -25.93 12.12
CA LEU A 233 3.97 -25.66 11.46
C LEU A 233 3.59 -26.85 10.58
N GLU A 234 2.30 -27.17 10.46
CA GLU A 234 1.82 -28.20 9.52
C GLU A 234 1.89 -27.74 8.06
N GLU A 235 1.57 -26.45 7.83
CA GLU A 235 1.64 -25.84 6.50
C GLU A 235 2.87 -24.93 6.39
N ASP A 236 3.47 -24.85 5.21
CA ASP A 236 4.65 -24.01 4.92
C ASP A 236 4.24 -22.52 4.77
N LEU A 237 3.94 -21.88 5.91
CA LEU A 237 3.70 -20.44 5.98
C LEU A 237 4.94 -19.65 6.39
N GLY A 238 5.98 -20.33 6.90
CA GLY A 238 7.19 -19.73 7.44
C GLY A 238 7.87 -20.61 8.47
N GLU A 239 8.66 -20.00 9.31
CA GLU A 239 9.44 -20.69 10.34
C GLU A 239 9.00 -20.24 11.74
N VAL A 240 9.06 -21.14 12.72
CA VAL A 240 8.80 -20.89 14.13
C VAL A 240 9.92 -21.48 14.98
N HIS A 241 10.31 -20.76 16.02
CA HIS A 241 11.35 -21.22 16.93
C HIS A 241 11.13 -20.70 18.34
N ILE A 242 11.68 -21.40 19.34
CA ILE A 242 11.67 -20.97 20.72
C ILE A 242 13.00 -20.29 21.03
N LYS A 243 12.95 -19.10 21.63
CA LYS A 243 14.12 -18.32 22.02
C LYS A 243 14.03 -17.91 23.48
N TYR A 244 15.15 -18.07 24.21
CA TYR A 244 15.27 -17.62 25.57
C TYR A 244 15.73 -16.17 25.64
N TYR A 245 15.07 -15.37 26.47
CA TYR A 245 15.39 -13.97 26.72
C TYR A 245 15.93 -13.84 28.17
N GLU A 246 17.25 -13.67 28.29
CA GLU A 246 17.97 -13.59 29.56
C GLU A 246 17.49 -12.42 30.44
N ASP A 247 17.22 -11.26 29.83
CA ASP A 247 16.81 -10.05 30.56
C ASP A 247 15.48 -10.21 31.30
N SER A 248 14.62 -11.08 30.82
CA SER A 248 13.26 -11.30 31.35
C SER A 248 13.05 -12.68 31.97
N ASP A 249 14.06 -13.58 31.82
CA ASP A 249 14.00 -14.98 32.28
C ASP A 249 12.79 -15.74 31.72
N ILE A 250 12.49 -15.52 30.42
CA ILE A 250 11.34 -16.16 29.74
C ILE A 250 11.76 -16.79 28.40
N TYR A 251 11.03 -17.85 28.03
CA TYR A 251 11.06 -18.38 26.67
C TYR A 251 9.95 -17.73 25.86
N VAL A 252 10.27 -17.36 24.62
CA VAL A 252 9.33 -16.74 23.66
C VAL A 252 9.27 -17.61 22.41
N LEU A 253 8.07 -17.92 21.98
CA LEU A 253 7.82 -18.54 20.70
C LEU A 253 7.72 -17.44 19.64
N GLU A 254 8.70 -17.41 18.74
CA GLU A 254 8.81 -16.45 17.64
C GLU A 254 8.38 -17.10 16.33
N GLY A 255 7.71 -16.31 15.47
CA GLY A 255 7.34 -16.70 14.11
C GLY A 255 7.88 -15.72 13.08
N SER A 256 8.40 -16.27 11.96
CA SER A 256 8.83 -15.54 10.77
C SER A 256 8.06 -16.07 9.56
N PHE A 257 7.02 -15.33 9.15
CA PHE A 257 6.08 -15.79 8.11
C PHE A 257 6.39 -15.13 6.77
N ILE A 258 6.34 -15.93 5.71
CA ILE A 258 6.54 -15.49 4.30
C ILE A 258 5.24 -15.51 3.50
N LYS A 259 4.14 -15.98 4.10
CA LYS A 259 2.82 -16.12 3.49
C LYS A 259 1.73 -16.05 4.55
N ALA A 260 0.65 -15.35 4.24
CA ALA A 260 -0.57 -15.38 5.04
C ALA A 260 -1.33 -16.69 4.82
N GLY A 261 -2.05 -17.13 5.85
CA GLY A 261 -2.83 -18.37 5.78
C GLY A 261 -3.21 -18.88 7.15
N LYS A 262 -3.76 -20.09 7.17
CA LYS A 262 -4.16 -20.80 8.37
C LYS A 262 -3.40 -22.12 8.44
N THR A 263 -2.84 -22.44 9.62
CA THR A 263 -2.08 -23.67 9.86
C THR A 263 -2.23 -24.10 11.31
N ASN A 264 -1.80 -25.31 11.62
CA ASN A 264 -1.60 -25.73 13.00
C ASN A 264 -0.14 -25.52 13.42
N LEU A 265 0.04 -24.86 14.56
CA LEU A 265 1.30 -24.75 15.27
C LEU A 265 1.35 -25.87 16.31
N ILE A 266 2.37 -26.70 16.28
CA ILE A 266 2.50 -27.87 17.14
C ILE A 266 3.77 -27.73 17.97
N LEU A 267 3.60 -27.83 19.30
CA LEU A 267 4.69 -27.96 20.27
C LEU A 267 4.73 -29.39 20.76
N VAL A 268 5.88 -30.03 20.78
CA VAL A 268 6.10 -31.41 21.22
C VAL A 268 7.12 -31.41 22.36
N ASP A 269 6.76 -31.96 23.51
CA ASP A 269 7.68 -32.10 24.63
C ASP A 269 8.61 -33.34 24.49
N GLU A 270 9.59 -33.49 25.39
CA GLU A 270 10.53 -34.61 25.41
C GLU A 270 9.86 -36.00 25.54
N ASN A 271 8.61 -36.06 26.02
CA ASN A 271 7.82 -37.27 26.19
C ASN A 271 6.92 -37.57 24.99
N GLY A 272 6.96 -36.70 23.96
CA GLY A 272 6.12 -36.82 22.77
C GLY A 272 4.69 -36.29 22.96
N SER A 273 4.38 -35.62 24.08
CA SER A 273 3.06 -34.98 24.29
C SER A 273 2.97 -33.74 23.42
N LYS A 274 1.82 -33.54 22.78
CA LYS A 274 1.61 -32.47 21.81
C LYS A 274 0.63 -31.43 22.33
N ILE A 275 0.99 -30.16 22.14
CA ILE A 275 0.10 -29.01 22.30
C ILE A 275 -0.12 -28.44 20.91
N VAL A 276 -1.38 -28.29 20.50
CA VAL A 276 -1.74 -27.83 19.15
C VAL A 276 -2.51 -26.53 19.26
N PHE A 277 -2.07 -25.56 18.45
CA PHE A 277 -2.75 -24.28 18.28
C PHE A 277 -3.18 -24.11 16.82
N GLU A 278 -4.35 -23.58 16.60
CA GLU A 278 -4.75 -23.03 15.32
C GLU A 278 -4.08 -21.64 15.19
N LEU A 279 -3.21 -21.48 14.20
CA LEU A 279 -2.53 -20.24 13.89
C LEU A 279 -3.10 -19.64 12.62
N ILE A 280 -3.56 -18.41 12.71
CA ILE A 280 -4.00 -17.61 11.55
C ILE A 280 -3.01 -16.47 11.37
N VAL A 281 -2.32 -16.43 10.23
CA VAL A 281 -1.39 -15.37 9.84
C VAL A 281 -2.10 -14.46 8.85
N GLY A 282 -2.32 -13.22 9.25
CA GLY A 282 -2.90 -12.16 8.42
C GLY A 282 -1.85 -11.17 7.92
N ASP A 283 -2.30 -10.05 7.37
CA ASP A 283 -1.42 -8.96 6.98
C ASP A 283 -1.01 -8.13 8.21
N ASN A 284 0.19 -8.39 8.74
CA ASN A 284 0.75 -7.84 9.98
C ASN A 284 -0.04 -8.21 11.26
N THR A 285 -0.74 -9.32 11.24
CA THR A 285 -1.48 -9.83 12.40
C THR A 285 -1.32 -11.35 12.53
N THR A 286 -1.37 -11.84 13.76
CA THR A 286 -1.46 -13.27 14.05
C THR A 286 -2.54 -13.50 15.10
N GLU A 287 -3.31 -14.57 14.93
CA GLU A 287 -4.24 -15.07 15.92
C GLU A 287 -3.84 -16.51 16.29
N LEU A 288 -3.73 -16.78 17.58
CA LEU A 288 -3.36 -18.09 18.10
C LEU A 288 -4.48 -18.61 19.01
N ASN A 289 -5.13 -19.68 18.59
CA ASN A 289 -6.23 -20.30 19.32
C ASN A 289 -5.84 -21.72 19.73
N ARG A 290 -5.85 -22.02 21.03
CA ARG A 290 -5.55 -23.37 21.52
C ARG A 290 -6.62 -24.34 21.07
N ILE A 291 -6.21 -25.42 20.38
CA ILE A 291 -7.10 -26.55 20.11
C ILE A 291 -7.03 -27.48 21.30
N ILE A 292 -8.07 -27.46 22.15
CA ILE A 292 -8.23 -28.44 23.20
C ILE A 292 -8.60 -29.76 22.49
N SER A 293 -7.60 -30.58 22.17
CA SER A 293 -7.87 -31.92 21.66
C SER A 293 -8.54 -32.73 22.78
N LEU A 294 -9.81 -33.08 22.61
CA LEU A 294 -10.49 -34.15 23.30
C LEU A 294 -9.86 -35.54 22.91
N ILE A 295 -8.54 -35.66 23.03
CA ILE A 295 -7.82 -36.93 22.85
C ILE A 295 -7.30 -37.37 24.22
N ASN A 296 -8.24 -37.61 25.11
CA ASN A 296 -8.01 -38.49 26.26
C ASN A 296 -9.29 -39.28 26.48
N ASN A 297 -9.62 -40.22 25.60
CA ASN A 297 -10.54 -41.32 25.86
C ASN A 297 -10.66 -42.27 24.67
N ILE A 298 -9.54 -42.90 24.26
CA ILE A 298 -9.57 -44.20 23.56
C ILE A 298 -8.37 -44.99 24.10
N ASN A 299 -8.46 -45.43 25.35
CA ASN A 299 -7.76 -46.58 25.89
C ASN A 299 -8.43 -46.90 27.26
N GLU A 300 -9.59 -47.50 27.26
CA GLU A 300 -10.10 -48.48 28.22
C GLU A 300 -10.69 -49.66 27.46
#